data_2f12a1fe35858b2852ee2acf397fa9af
#
_entry.id   2f12a1fe35858b2852ee2acf397fa9af
#
_cell.length_a   1.000
_cell.length_b   1.000
_cell.length_c   1.000
_cell.angle_alpha   90.00
_cell.angle_beta   90.00
_cell.angle_gamma   90.00
#
_symmetry.space_group_name_H-M   'P 1'
#
loop_
_entity.id
_entity.type
_entity.pdbx_description
1 polymer ?
#
loop_
_entity_poly.entity_id
_entity_poly.type
_entity_poly.pdbx_seq_one_letter_code
_entity_poly.pdbx_strand_id
1 'polypeptide(L)'
;RVYGLEDSFIKFPDYLTYKEAATLPCAGLTAWNALVVRGQLQAGETIVVQGTGGVALYALQLAKTIGARVIILSSDDEKLEKAEQMGADELINYSKNPNWEKLVVEKTSQAGADLVLELGGGGTLAKSMEAVKLNGRISLVGVLTGFDGQINPLSILRKSIALNGIY
;
A
#
# COMPACT_ATOMS: atom_id res chain seq x y z
N ARG A 1 -12.23 13.97 -30.41
CA ARG A 1 -10.98 14.76 -30.35
C ARG A 1 -10.98 15.57 -29.07
N VAL A 2 -9.84 15.60 -28.38
CA VAL A 2 -9.62 16.41 -27.17
C VAL A 2 -8.55 17.46 -27.53
N TYR A 3 -8.74 18.68 -27.06
CA TYR A 3 -7.78 19.78 -27.24
C TYR A 3 -7.29 20.21 -25.85
N GLY A 4 -6.01 20.46 -25.70
CA GLY A 4 -5.40 20.91 -24.45
C GLY A 4 -3.98 21.45 -24.73
N LEU A 5 -3.34 21.94 -23.67
CA LEU A 5 -1.93 22.33 -23.73
C LEU A 5 -1.07 21.08 -23.94
N GLU A 6 0.02 21.19 -24.69
CA GLU A 6 0.93 20.06 -24.98
C GLU A 6 1.40 19.37 -23.70
N ASP A 7 1.74 20.13 -22.66
CA ASP A 7 2.16 19.62 -21.36
C ASP A 7 1.07 18.88 -20.57
N SER A 8 -0.19 18.93 -21.03
CA SER A 8 -1.31 18.18 -20.43
C SER A 8 -1.45 16.76 -20.97
N PHE A 9 -0.61 16.39 -21.94
CA PHE A 9 -0.65 15.07 -22.58
C PHE A 9 0.68 14.35 -22.38
N ILE A 10 0.58 13.07 -21.97
CA ILE A 10 1.74 12.18 -21.86
C ILE A 10 1.57 11.03 -22.84
N LYS A 11 2.56 10.82 -23.68
CA LYS A 11 2.59 9.66 -24.55
C LYS A 11 2.86 8.41 -23.71
N PHE A 12 1.95 7.44 -23.77
CA PHE A 12 2.17 6.14 -23.13
C PHE A 12 2.87 5.17 -24.12
N PRO A 13 3.53 4.10 -23.62
CA PRO A 13 4.21 3.11 -24.46
C PRO A 13 3.27 2.41 -25.43
N ASP A 14 3.73 2.19 -26.66
CA ASP A 14 2.93 1.63 -27.77
C ASP A 14 2.47 0.17 -27.52
N TYR A 15 3.09 -0.53 -26.56
CA TYR A 15 2.71 -1.89 -26.17
C TYR A 15 1.52 -1.96 -25.22
N LEU A 16 1.07 -0.83 -24.66
CA LEU A 16 -0.11 -0.77 -23.80
C LEU A 16 -1.37 -0.51 -24.63
N THR A 17 -2.43 -1.19 -24.28
CA THR A 17 -3.77 -0.84 -24.77
C THR A 17 -4.26 0.45 -24.12
N TYR A 18 -5.23 1.14 -24.75
CA TYR A 18 -5.87 2.32 -24.14
C TYR A 18 -6.50 2.02 -22.77
N LYS A 19 -7.01 0.82 -22.55
CA LYS A 19 -7.59 0.39 -21.27
C LYS A 19 -6.52 0.29 -20.19
N GLU A 20 -5.40 -0.30 -20.51
CA GLU A 20 -4.26 -0.42 -19.60
C GLU A 20 -3.67 0.96 -19.29
N ALA A 21 -3.40 1.76 -20.32
CA ALA A 21 -2.87 3.11 -20.16
C ALA A 21 -3.78 4.00 -19.30
N ALA A 22 -5.10 3.87 -19.41
CA ALA A 22 -6.06 4.63 -18.63
C ALA A 22 -6.02 4.35 -17.12
N THR A 23 -5.42 3.25 -16.67
CA THR A 23 -5.25 2.92 -15.25
C THR A 23 -4.04 3.59 -14.60
N LEU A 24 -3.06 4.05 -15.41
CA LEU A 24 -1.80 4.63 -14.95
C LEU A 24 -1.95 6.01 -14.25
N PRO A 25 -2.71 6.97 -14.79
CA PRO A 25 -2.71 8.34 -14.28
C PRO A 25 -3.22 8.48 -12.85
N CYS A 26 -4.08 7.58 -12.40
CA CYS A 26 -4.60 7.57 -11.04
C CYS A 26 -3.91 6.48 -10.21
N ALA A 27 -4.26 5.22 -10.43
CA ALA A 27 -3.82 4.13 -9.56
C ALA A 27 -2.31 3.86 -9.63
N GLY A 28 -1.73 3.88 -10.82
CA GLY A 28 -0.30 3.67 -11.00
C GLY A 28 0.54 4.80 -10.40
N LEU A 29 0.17 6.05 -10.69
CA LEU A 29 0.87 7.22 -10.16
C LEU A 29 0.73 7.32 -8.63
N THR A 30 -0.44 7.03 -8.09
CA THR A 30 -0.67 6.99 -6.64
C THR A 30 0.22 5.94 -5.98
N ALA A 31 0.28 4.73 -6.51
CA ALA A 31 1.14 3.68 -5.99
C ALA A 31 2.63 4.07 -6.06
N TRP A 32 3.06 4.66 -7.18
CA TRP A 32 4.42 5.17 -7.32
C TRP A 32 4.76 6.24 -6.28
N ASN A 33 3.88 7.25 -6.12
CA ASN A 33 4.08 8.30 -5.12
C ASN A 33 4.15 7.73 -3.70
N ALA A 34 3.24 6.81 -3.39
CA ALA A 34 3.16 6.18 -2.07
C ALA A 34 4.39 5.33 -1.72
N LEU A 35 4.92 4.57 -2.68
CA LEU A 35 6.02 3.65 -2.43
C LEU A 35 7.39 4.30 -2.65
N VAL A 36 7.56 4.99 -3.79
CA VAL A 36 8.87 5.47 -4.23
C VAL A 36 9.16 6.87 -3.72
N VAL A 37 8.26 7.82 -3.99
CA VAL A 37 8.53 9.24 -3.69
C VAL A 37 8.45 9.51 -2.19
N ARG A 38 7.36 9.13 -1.54
CA ARG A 38 7.10 9.39 -0.12
C ARG A 38 7.49 8.22 0.77
N GLY A 39 7.20 7.01 0.31
CA GLY A 39 7.51 5.78 1.04
C GLY A 39 9.01 5.42 1.01
N GLN A 40 9.75 5.83 -0.01
CA GLN A 40 11.19 5.53 -0.19
C GLN A 40 11.51 4.05 0.05
N LEU A 41 10.65 3.17 -0.48
CA LEU A 41 10.76 1.72 -0.32
C LEU A 41 12.06 1.22 -0.95
N GLN A 42 12.79 0.41 -0.20
CA GLN A 42 14.08 -0.16 -0.61
C GLN A 42 13.99 -1.68 -0.83
N ALA A 43 14.92 -2.21 -1.61
CA ALA A 43 15.09 -3.66 -1.75
C ALA A 43 15.37 -4.31 -0.38
N GLY A 44 14.73 -5.46 -0.13
CA GLY A 44 14.84 -6.19 1.14
C GLY A 44 13.92 -5.69 2.25
N GLU A 45 13.26 -4.54 2.10
CA GLU A 45 12.24 -4.07 3.04
C GLU A 45 10.94 -4.87 2.92
N THR A 46 10.13 -4.87 3.98
CA THR A 46 8.79 -5.46 4.00
C THR A 46 7.73 -4.37 3.93
N ILE A 47 6.82 -4.49 2.98
CA ILE A 47 5.65 -3.61 2.85
C ILE A 47 4.35 -4.38 3.15
N VAL A 48 3.44 -3.72 3.89
CA VAL A 48 2.04 -4.14 3.99
C VAL A 48 1.21 -3.36 2.98
N VAL A 49 0.46 -4.08 2.16
CA VAL A 49 -0.45 -3.51 1.15
C VAL A 49 -1.88 -3.82 1.55
N GLN A 50 -2.69 -2.81 1.84
CA GLN A 50 -4.09 -2.99 2.20
C GLN A 50 -4.97 -3.10 0.95
N GLY A 51 -5.76 -4.17 0.91
CA GLY A 51 -6.71 -4.44 -0.17
C GLY A 51 -6.06 -5.01 -1.44
N THR A 52 -6.91 -5.24 -2.43
CA THR A 52 -6.59 -5.82 -3.75
C THR A 52 -7.22 -5.01 -4.89
N GLY A 53 -7.41 -3.71 -4.69
CA GLY A 53 -7.86 -2.77 -5.71
C GLY A 53 -6.71 -2.27 -6.59
N GLY A 54 -6.99 -1.35 -7.52
CA GLY A 54 -6.03 -0.87 -8.51
C GLY A 54 -4.72 -0.34 -7.90
N VAL A 55 -4.79 0.55 -6.91
CA VAL A 55 -3.58 1.08 -6.23
C VAL A 55 -2.80 -0.05 -5.55
N ALA A 56 -3.50 -0.97 -4.87
CA ALA A 56 -2.86 -2.08 -4.18
C ALA A 56 -2.13 -3.04 -5.13
N LEU A 57 -2.73 -3.37 -6.28
CA LEU A 57 -2.10 -4.25 -7.27
C LEU A 57 -0.92 -3.58 -7.98
N TYR A 58 -0.99 -2.28 -8.26
CA TYR A 58 0.19 -1.54 -8.72
C TYR A 58 1.28 -1.50 -7.67
N ALA A 59 0.92 -1.27 -6.41
CA ALA A 59 1.87 -1.28 -5.30
C ALA A 59 2.56 -2.64 -5.15
N LEU A 60 1.83 -3.74 -5.25
CA LEU A 60 2.39 -5.10 -5.26
C LEU A 60 3.45 -5.25 -6.36
N GLN A 61 3.09 -4.93 -7.61
CA GLN A 61 3.99 -5.07 -8.75
C GLN A 61 5.25 -4.19 -8.61
N LEU A 62 5.08 -2.92 -8.20
CA LEU A 62 6.20 -2.01 -7.98
C LEU A 62 7.09 -2.48 -6.84
N ALA A 63 6.52 -2.92 -5.72
CA ALA A 63 7.27 -3.44 -4.58
C ALA A 63 8.09 -4.68 -4.96
N LYS A 64 7.52 -5.61 -5.72
CA LYS A 64 8.26 -6.78 -6.24
C LYS A 64 9.36 -6.38 -7.21
N THR A 65 9.13 -5.39 -8.07
CA THR A 65 10.15 -4.86 -8.99
C THR A 65 11.31 -4.21 -8.22
N ILE A 66 11.03 -3.55 -7.11
CA ILE A 66 12.04 -2.95 -6.22
C ILE A 66 12.83 -4.04 -5.46
N GLY A 67 12.27 -5.23 -5.30
CA GLY A 67 12.86 -6.30 -4.51
C GLY A 67 12.42 -6.32 -3.04
N ALA A 68 11.25 -5.75 -2.75
CA ALA A 68 10.66 -5.78 -1.42
C ALA A 68 9.83 -7.05 -1.19
N ARG A 69 9.68 -7.43 0.08
CA ARG A 69 8.75 -8.46 0.53
C ARG A 69 7.37 -7.84 0.74
N VAL A 70 6.33 -8.47 0.19
CA VAL A 70 4.97 -7.93 0.22
C VAL A 70 4.04 -8.81 1.06
N ILE A 71 3.44 -8.21 2.09
CA ILE A 71 2.31 -8.77 2.84
C ILE A 71 1.05 -8.07 2.34
N ILE A 72 0.12 -8.80 1.72
CA ILE A 72 -1.11 -8.21 1.17
C ILE A 72 -2.33 -8.59 1.99
N LEU A 73 -3.23 -7.63 2.22
CA LEU A 73 -4.46 -7.81 3.00
C LEU A 73 -5.68 -7.77 2.07
N SER A 74 -6.62 -8.70 2.25
CA SER A 74 -7.94 -8.64 1.60
C SER A 74 -9.02 -9.26 2.49
N SER A 75 -10.29 -9.00 2.20
CA SER A 75 -11.42 -9.73 2.80
C SER A 75 -11.79 -11.01 2.03
N ASP A 76 -11.20 -11.21 0.86
CA ASP A 76 -11.60 -12.18 -0.15
C ASP A 76 -10.41 -13.09 -0.49
N ASP A 77 -10.57 -14.40 -0.28
CA ASP A 77 -9.50 -15.37 -0.51
C ASP A 77 -9.16 -15.54 -1.99
N GLU A 78 -10.15 -15.51 -2.90
CA GLU A 78 -9.88 -15.62 -4.34
C GLU A 78 -9.01 -14.46 -4.84
N LYS A 79 -9.21 -13.26 -4.27
CA LYS A 79 -8.36 -12.10 -4.58
C LYS A 79 -6.97 -12.23 -3.99
N LEU A 80 -6.84 -12.85 -2.83
CA LEU A 80 -5.54 -13.14 -2.22
C LEU A 80 -4.76 -14.16 -3.05
N GLU A 81 -5.41 -15.23 -3.53
CA GLU A 81 -4.78 -16.21 -4.43
C GLU A 81 -4.26 -15.57 -5.72
N LYS A 82 -5.04 -14.64 -6.31
CA LYS A 82 -4.58 -13.87 -7.48
C LYS A 82 -3.38 -12.98 -7.15
N ALA A 83 -3.37 -12.35 -5.97
CA ALA A 83 -2.24 -11.54 -5.54
C ALA A 83 -0.98 -12.40 -5.29
N GLU A 84 -1.12 -13.61 -4.78
CA GLU A 84 -0.03 -14.59 -4.65
C GLU A 84 0.56 -14.94 -6.01
N GLN A 85 -0.28 -15.23 -7.02
CA GLN A 85 0.16 -15.47 -8.39
C GLN A 85 0.90 -14.26 -9.01
N MET A 86 0.61 -13.06 -8.53
CA MET A 86 1.31 -11.82 -8.90
C MET A 86 2.58 -11.57 -8.09
N GLY A 87 2.94 -12.48 -7.17
CA GLY A 87 4.18 -12.45 -6.40
C GLY A 87 4.08 -11.89 -4.97
N ALA A 88 2.87 -11.76 -4.40
CA ALA A 88 2.75 -11.45 -2.98
C ALA A 88 3.36 -12.59 -2.14
N ASP A 89 4.17 -12.23 -1.13
CA ASP A 89 4.92 -13.21 -0.34
C ASP A 89 4.09 -13.76 0.83
N GLU A 90 3.16 -12.95 1.36
CA GLU A 90 2.29 -13.32 2.46
C GLU A 90 0.89 -12.77 2.26
N LEU A 91 -0.10 -13.57 2.60
CA LEU A 91 -1.51 -13.25 2.44
C LEU A 91 -2.18 -13.21 3.81
N ILE A 92 -2.99 -12.19 4.06
CA ILE A 92 -3.80 -12.10 5.28
C ILE A 92 -5.24 -11.74 4.91
N ASN A 93 -6.17 -12.64 5.22
CA ASN A 93 -7.59 -12.34 5.14
C ASN A 93 -8.03 -11.65 6.45
N TYR A 94 -8.27 -10.32 6.38
CA TYR A 94 -8.62 -9.53 7.55
C TYR A 94 -10.05 -9.76 8.05
N SER A 95 -10.93 -10.34 7.25
CA SER A 95 -12.27 -10.75 7.71
C SER A 95 -12.20 -11.98 8.60
N LYS A 96 -11.25 -12.88 8.33
CA LYS A 96 -10.97 -14.06 9.17
C LYS A 96 -10.06 -13.73 10.34
N ASN A 97 -9.18 -12.73 10.16
CA ASN A 97 -8.18 -12.30 11.13
C ASN A 97 -8.31 -10.80 11.39
N PRO A 98 -9.28 -10.36 12.20
CA PRO A 98 -9.52 -8.94 12.45
C PRO A 98 -8.35 -8.23 13.16
N ASN A 99 -7.46 -8.96 13.83
CA ASN A 99 -6.22 -8.46 14.44
C ASN A 99 -5.02 -8.67 13.50
N TRP A 100 -5.18 -8.33 12.23
CA TRP A 100 -4.18 -8.53 11.19
C TRP A 100 -2.83 -7.84 11.49
N GLU A 101 -2.84 -6.77 12.26
CA GLU A 101 -1.65 -6.05 12.70
C GLU A 101 -0.69 -6.95 13.50
N LYS A 102 -1.22 -7.84 14.32
CA LYS A 102 -0.43 -8.80 15.10
C LYS A 102 0.19 -9.87 14.22
N LEU A 103 -0.56 -10.32 13.20
CA LEU A 103 -0.03 -11.27 12.22
C LEU A 103 1.11 -10.65 11.40
N VAL A 104 1.01 -9.36 11.06
CA VAL A 104 2.12 -8.66 10.39
C VAL A 104 3.36 -8.66 11.27
N VAL A 105 3.23 -8.33 12.56
CA VAL A 105 4.35 -8.34 13.51
C VAL A 105 4.93 -9.75 13.64
N GLU A 106 4.11 -10.79 13.75
CA GLU A 106 4.54 -12.20 13.80
C GLU A 106 5.32 -12.59 12.53
N LYS A 107 4.73 -12.32 11.34
CA LYS A 107 5.32 -12.65 10.05
C LYS A 107 6.61 -11.87 9.71
N THR A 108 6.90 -10.81 10.46
CA THR A 108 8.12 -9.99 10.36
C THR A 108 9.09 -10.24 11.53
N SER A 109 9.02 -11.42 12.16
CA SER A 109 9.90 -11.78 13.29
C SER A 109 9.88 -10.75 14.42
N GLN A 110 8.71 -10.23 14.76
CA GLN A 110 8.43 -9.22 15.79
C GLN A 110 8.96 -7.80 15.47
N ALA A 111 9.50 -7.58 14.28
CA ALA A 111 10.02 -6.25 13.90
C ALA A 111 8.91 -5.27 13.47
N GLY A 112 7.87 -5.76 12.80
CA GLY A 112 6.90 -4.97 12.05
C GLY A 112 7.35 -4.66 10.62
N ALA A 113 6.45 -4.09 9.82
CA ALA A 113 6.72 -3.74 8.43
C ALA A 113 7.48 -2.41 8.29
N ASP A 114 8.32 -2.29 7.27
CA ASP A 114 9.06 -1.07 6.96
C ASP A 114 8.13 0.04 6.44
N LEU A 115 7.17 -0.35 5.62
CA LEU A 115 6.18 0.54 5.02
C LEU A 115 4.78 -0.07 5.11
N VAL A 116 3.78 0.74 5.38
CA VAL A 116 2.37 0.37 5.24
C VAL A 116 1.71 1.27 4.20
N LEU A 117 1.14 0.69 3.16
CA LEU A 117 0.25 1.37 2.22
C LEU A 117 -1.16 1.35 2.81
N GLU A 118 -1.56 2.48 3.39
CA GLU A 118 -2.80 2.64 4.15
C GLU A 118 -3.92 3.17 3.24
N LEU A 119 -4.91 2.33 2.97
CA LEU A 119 -6.04 2.65 2.11
C LEU A 119 -7.36 2.78 2.88
N GLY A 120 -7.42 2.25 4.10
CA GLY A 120 -8.64 2.21 4.89
C GLY A 120 -8.98 3.54 5.58
N GLY A 121 -8.00 4.21 6.13
CA GLY A 121 -8.22 5.46 6.86
C GLY A 121 -8.63 5.26 8.32
N GLY A 122 -9.70 5.92 8.77
CA GLY A 122 -10.09 5.99 10.18
C GLY A 122 -10.22 4.64 10.89
N GLY A 123 -10.77 3.64 10.23
CA GLY A 123 -10.97 2.31 10.83
C GLY A 123 -9.72 1.41 10.85
N THR A 124 -8.64 1.76 10.15
CA THR A 124 -7.46 0.89 10.01
C THR A 124 -6.14 1.54 10.41
N LEU A 125 -6.05 2.87 10.42
CA LEU A 125 -4.80 3.59 10.65
C LEU A 125 -4.16 3.27 12.02
N ALA A 126 -4.96 3.09 13.08
CA ALA A 126 -4.45 2.68 14.38
C ALA A 126 -3.73 1.31 14.32
N LYS A 127 -4.32 0.35 13.58
CA LYS A 127 -3.72 -0.98 13.36
C LYS A 127 -2.45 -0.89 12.50
N SER A 128 -2.44 -0.02 11.49
CA SER A 128 -1.26 0.25 10.67
C SER A 128 -0.09 0.79 11.51
N MET A 129 -0.38 1.64 12.51
CA MET A 129 0.64 2.12 13.45
C MET A 129 1.17 1.00 14.37
N GLU A 130 0.37 -0.02 14.66
CA GLU A 130 0.83 -1.19 15.41
C GLU A 130 1.65 -2.13 14.52
N ALA A 131 1.25 -2.31 13.27
CA ALA A 131 1.90 -3.20 12.31
C ALA A 131 3.27 -2.69 11.81
N VAL A 132 3.46 -1.36 11.76
CA VAL A 132 4.70 -0.75 11.29
C VAL A 132 5.83 -0.88 12.32
N LYS A 133 7.07 -1.04 11.86
CA LYS A 133 8.26 -1.14 12.72
C LYS A 133 8.67 0.20 13.35
N LEU A 134 9.65 0.15 14.25
CA LEU A 134 10.37 1.35 14.71
C LEU A 134 11.02 2.07 13.53
N ASN A 135 10.89 3.39 13.45
CA ASN A 135 11.31 4.23 12.32
C ASN A 135 10.65 3.84 10.97
N GLY A 136 9.51 3.15 11.02
CA GLY A 136 8.78 2.77 9.82
C GLY A 136 7.95 3.91 9.26
N ARG A 137 7.36 3.66 8.08
CA ARG A 137 6.63 4.67 7.30
C ARG A 137 5.21 4.18 7.02
N ILE A 138 4.26 5.12 6.99
CA ILE A 138 2.89 4.86 6.57
C ILE A 138 2.55 5.85 5.46
N SER A 139 2.22 5.35 4.28
CA SER A 139 1.68 6.14 3.17
C SER A 139 0.15 6.09 3.23
N LEU A 140 -0.46 7.15 3.73
CA LEU A 140 -1.91 7.29 3.86
C LEU A 140 -2.48 7.80 2.54
N VAL A 141 -3.17 6.94 1.83
CA VAL A 141 -3.74 7.18 0.51
C VAL A 141 -5.27 7.29 0.55
N GLY A 142 -5.90 6.40 1.30
CA GLY A 142 -7.36 6.24 1.26
C GLY A 142 -8.04 6.35 2.61
N VAL A 143 -9.34 6.52 2.55
CA VAL A 143 -10.24 6.64 3.71
C VAL A 143 -11.48 5.75 3.52
N LEU A 144 -11.29 4.54 2.97
CA LEU A 144 -12.36 3.63 2.59
C LEU A 144 -13.24 3.18 3.77
N THR A 145 -12.71 3.24 5.00
CA THR A 145 -13.44 2.91 6.24
C THR A 145 -13.94 4.16 6.98
N GLY A 146 -13.81 5.33 6.38
CA GLY A 146 -14.24 6.62 6.93
C GLY A 146 -13.08 7.52 7.36
N PHE A 147 -13.47 8.75 7.72
CA PHE A 147 -12.52 9.79 8.16
C PHE A 147 -12.27 9.76 9.66
N ASP A 148 -13.26 9.30 10.42
CA ASP A 148 -13.22 9.29 11.88
C ASP A 148 -12.45 8.05 12.38
N GLY A 149 -11.42 8.30 13.16
CA GLY A 149 -10.64 7.25 13.82
C GLY A 149 -9.92 7.78 15.04
N GLN A 150 -9.82 6.96 16.07
CA GLN A 150 -9.02 7.30 17.24
C GLN A 150 -7.56 6.97 16.96
N ILE A 151 -6.75 8.02 16.80
CA ILE A 151 -5.30 7.90 16.65
C ILE A 151 -4.67 8.25 17.99
N ASN A 152 -3.85 7.35 18.51
CA ASN A 152 -3.03 7.65 19.68
C ASN A 152 -1.69 8.26 19.22
N PRO A 153 -1.46 9.57 19.46
CA PRO A 153 -0.21 10.23 19.06
C PRO A 153 1.05 9.59 19.67
N LEU A 154 0.87 8.94 20.83
CA LEU A 154 1.97 8.24 21.50
C LEU A 154 2.51 7.06 20.67
N SER A 155 1.69 6.43 19.84
CA SER A 155 2.14 5.37 18.93
C SER A 155 3.13 5.92 17.89
N ILE A 156 2.86 7.10 17.35
CA ILE A 156 3.76 7.81 16.41
C ILE A 156 5.07 8.15 17.13
N LEU A 157 4.98 8.74 18.32
CA LEU A 157 6.15 9.16 19.11
C LEU A 157 7.06 7.97 19.47
N ARG A 158 6.47 6.90 20.04
CA ARG A 158 7.24 5.74 20.54
C ARG A 158 7.96 4.97 19.43
N LYS A 159 7.37 4.93 18.23
CA LYS A 159 7.96 4.21 17.09
C LYS A 159 8.64 5.15 16.09
N SER A 160 8.65 6.47 16.32
CA SER A 160 9.17 7.46 15.35
C SER A 160 8.60 7.26 13.95
N ILE A 161 7.27 7.08 13.85
CA ILE A 161 6.59 6.77 12.60
C ILE A 161 6.57 8.00 11.70
N ALA A 162 6.97 7.86 10.43
CA ALA A 162 6.71 8.85 9.39
C ALA A 162 5.34 8.59 8.76
N LEU A 163 4.37 9.47 8.99
CA LEU A 163 3.04 9.40 8.39
C LEU A 163 2.98 10.39 7.22
N ASN A 164 2.88 9.87 5.99
CA ASN A 164 2.87 10.63 4.76
C ASN A 164 1.48 10.61 4.12
N GLY A 165 0.85 11.77 3.97
CA GLY A 165 -0.35 11.91 3.15
C GLY A 165 0.02 11.84 1.67
N ILE A 166 -0.75 11.07 0.90
CA ILE A 166 -0.59 10.88 -0.54
C ILE A 166 -1.81 11.45 -1.24
N TYR A 167 -1.55 12.37 -2.14
CA TYR A 167 -2.59 13.00 -2.98
C TYR A 167 -2.29 12.77 -4.45
#